data_06a6958581b2d2bc70372a8420df12f9
#
_entry.id   06a6958581b2d2bc70372a8420df12f9
#
_cell.length_a   1.000
_cell.length_b   1.000
_cell.length_c   1.000
_cell.angle_alpha   90.00
_cell.angle_beta   90.00
_cell.angle_gamma   90.00
#
_symmetry.space_group_name_H-M   'P 1'
#
loop_
_entity.id
_entity.type
_entity.pdbx_description
1 polymer ?
#
loop_
_entity_poly.entity_id
_entity_poly.type
_entity_poly.pdbx_seq_one_letter_code
_entity_poly.pdbx_strand_id
1 'polypeptide(L)'
;MRLNLSADAVLKTTRAVRKRLDLTKPVPTDLIEECLELSLQSPTASGQALTHYILIGDDEKKRKIADLYRKAFEIYQKQKKTVTIFHQP
;
A
#
# COMPACT_ATOMS: atom_id res chain seq x y z
N MET A 1 1.71 -18.68 -6.50
CA MET A 1 1.89 -18.65 -5.02
C MET A 1 0.71 -19.38 -4.37
N ARG A 2 1.01 -20.30 -3.46
CA ARG A 2 -0.02 -20.95 -2.66
C ARG A 2 0.31 -20.77 -1.18
N LEU A 3 -0.65 -20.32 -0.41
CA LEU A 3 -0.45 -20.07 1.02
C LEU A 3 -0.79 -21.25 1.91
N ASN A 4 -1.42 -22.29 1.37
CA ASN A 4 -1.86 -23.47 2.11
C ASN A 4 -2.67 -23.14 3.39
N LEU A 5 -3.47 -22.09 3.30
CA LEU A 5 -4.32 -21.64 4.39
C LEU A 5 -5.78 -21.80 4.01
N SER A 6 -6.62 -22.10 4.98
CA SER A 6 -8.07 -22.08 4.77
C SER A 6 -8.55 -20.65 4.58
N ALA A 7 -9.72 -20.47 3.96
CA ALA A 7 -10.33 -19.15 3.83
C ALA A 7 -10.53 -18.49 5.20
N ASP A 8 -10.95 -19.25 6.20
CA ASP A 8 -11.16 -18.73 7.55
C ASP A 8 -9.86 -18.26 8.18
N ALA A 9 -8.76 -19.00 8.01
CA ALA A 9 -7.45 -18.59 8.52
C ALA A 9 -6.97 -17.30 7.88
N VAL A 10 -7.14 -17.15 6.56
CA VAL A 10 -6.79 -15.94 5.85
C VAL A 10 -7.58 -14.75 6.37
N LEU A 11 -8.90 -14.89 6.50
CA LEU A 11 -9.77 -13.82 6.98
C LEU A 11 -9.45 -13.40 8.42
N LYS A 12 -9.12 -14.36 9.28
CA LYS A 12 -8.82 -14.09 10.68
C LYS A 12 -7.44 -13.49 10.91
N THR A 13 -6.48 -13.74 10.03
CA THR A 13 -5.08 -13.36 10.24
C THR A 13 -4.59 -12.25 9.32
N THR A 14 -5.39 -11.84 8.33
CA THR A 14 -5.03 -10.75 7.42
C THR A 14 -4.90 -9.44 8.17
N ARG A 15 -3.78 -8.76 7.99
CA ARG A 15 -3.50 -7.46 8.59
C ARG A 15 -2.48 -6.70 7.77
N ALA A 16 -2.48 -5.38 7.87
CA ALA A 16 -1.44 -4.56 7.27
C ALA A 16 -0.15 -4.66 8.09
N VAL A 17 0.96 -4.94 7.41
CA VAL A 17 2.30 -5.01 8.03
C VAL A 17 3.11 -3.83 7.51
N ARG A 18 3.57 -2.95 8.39
CA ARG A 18 4.31 -1.74 8.04
C ARG A 18 5.66 -1.65 8.72
N LYS A 19 5.90 -2.48 9.74
CA LYS A 19 7.15 -2.50 10.51
C LYS A 19 7.82 -3.85 10.36
N ARG A 20 9.14 -3.89 10.61
CA ARG A 20 9.95 -5.11 10.57
C ARG A 20 9.95 -5.77 9.18
N LEU A 21 9.91 -4.94 8.14
CA LEU A 21 10.02 -5.42 6.77
C LEU A 21 11.48 -5.69 6.43
N ASP A 22 11.75 -6.79 5.72
CA ASP A 22 13.08 -7.07 5.19
C ASP A 22 13.27 -6.28 3.89
N LEU A 23 13.92 -5.12 3.99
CA LEU A 23 14.14 -4.23 2.85
C LEU A 23 15.32 -4.67 1.97
N THR A 24 16.06 -5.70 2.38
CA THR A 24 17.21 -6.21 1.62
C THR A 24 16.83 -7.31 0.63
N LYS A 25 15.67 -7.94 0.84
CA LYS A 25 15.22 -9.04 0.02
C LYS A 25 14.42 -8.53 -1.18
N PRO A 26 14.84 -8.84 -2.42
CA PRO A 26 14.08 -8.43 -3.59
C PRO A 26 12.75 -9.19 -3.68
N VAL A 27 11.75 -8.53 -4.25
CA VAL A 27 10.44 -9.14 -4.50
C VAL A 27 10.37 -9.54 -5.97
N PRO A 28 10.11 -10.82 -6.29
CA PRO A 28 9.95 -11.23 -7.68
C PRO A 28 8.80 -10.50 -8.37
N THR A 29 9.00 -10.08 -9.62
CA THR A 29 8.00 -9.34 -10.39
C THR A 29 6.74 -10.18 -10.63
N ASP A 30 6.87 -11.47 -10.89
CA ASP A 30 5.75 -12.37 -11.09
C ASP A 30 4.85 -12.48 -9.87
N LEU A 31 5.41 -12.41 -8.67
CA LEU A 31 4.66 -12.40 -7.43
C LEU A 31 3.82 -11.12 -7.29
N ILE A 32 4.39 -9.97 -7.66
CA ILE A 32 3.69 -8.69 -7.65
C ILE A 32 2.54 -8.70 -8.66
N GLU A 33 2.77 -9.21 -9.86
CA GLU A 33 1.75 -9.34 -10.90
C GLU A 33 0.60 -10.23 -10.44
N GLU A 34 0.89 -11.34 -9.77
CA GLU A 34 -0.11 -12.24 -9.22
C GLU A 34 -0.96 -11.54 -8.16
N CYS A 35 -0.35 -10.74 -7.29
CA CYS A 35 -1.07 -9.95 -6.30
C CYS A 35 -1.98 -8.89 -6.96
N LEU A 36 -1.52 -8.26 -8.03
CA LEU A 36 -2.33 -7.29 -8.78
C LEU A 36 -3.53 -7.96 -9.43
N GLU A 37 -3.36 -9.15 -10.01
CA GLU A 37 -4.48 -9.93 -10.55
C GLU A 37 -5.53 -10.26 -9.48
N LEU A 38 -5.08 -10.67 -8.31
CA LEU A 38 -5.97 -10.94 -7.19
C LEU A 38 -6.74 -9.68 -6.76
N SER A 39 -6.09 -8.52 -6.80
CA SER A 39 -6.72 -7.26 -6.42
C SER A 39 -7.86 -6.86 -7.36
N LEU A 40 -7.84 -7.31 -8.61
CA LEU A 40 -8.93 -7.05 -9.57
C LEU A 40 -10.23 -7.74 -9.19
N GLN A 41 -10.20 -8.71 -8.29
CA GLN A 41 -11.39 -9.38 -7.76
C GLN A 41 -12.06 -8.59 -6.64
N SER A 42 -11.46 -7.51 -6.18
CA SER A 42 -12.02 -6.71 -5.09
C SER A 42 -13.31 -6.01 -5.51
N PRO A 43 -14.32 -5.93 -4.63
CA PRO A 43 -15.52 -5.16 -4.91
C PRO A 43 -15.19 -3.70 -5.20
N THR A 44 -15.88 -3.11 -6.19
CA THR A 44 -15.70 -1.71 -6.57
C THR A 44 -17.01 -0.95 -6.38
N ALA A 45 -16.90 0.37 -6.15
CA ALA A 45 -18.08 1.22 -6.01
C ALA A 45 -18.88 1.23 -7.31
N SER A 46 -20.19 0.98 -7.22
CA SER A 46 -21.10 0.95 -8.37
C SER A 46 -20.69 -0.01 -9.49
N GLY A 47 -19.91 -1.05 -9.17
CA GLY A 47 -19.45 -2.03 -10.15
C GLY A 47 -18.44 -1.49 -11.16
N GLN A 48 -17.87 -0.30 -10.93
CA GLN A 48 -16.89 0.31 -11.82
C GLN A 48 -15.46 0.08 -11.32
N ALA A 49 -14.64 -0.51 -12.17
CA ALA A 49 -13.21 -0.72 -11.87
C ALA A 49 -12.44 0.55 -12.23
N LEU A 50 -12.40 1.52 -11.31
CA LEU A 50 -11.75 2.81 -11.52
C LEU A 50 -10.28 2.82 -11.09
N THR A 51 -9.79 1.73 -10.50
CA THR A 51 -8.42 1.64 -10.00
C THR A 51 -7.45 1.26 -11.11
N HIS A 52 -6.39 2.02 -11.24
CA HIS A 52 -5.30 1.75 -12.16
C HIS A 52 -4.00 1.56 -11.37
N TYR A 53 -3.15 0.66 -11.83
CA TYR A 53 -1.87 0.38 -11.18
C TYR A 53 -0.71 0.73 -12.11
N ILE A 54 0.30 1.35 -11.54
CA ILE A 54 1.57 1.62 -12.20
C ILE A 54 2.65 0.95 -11.35
N LEU A 55 3.34 -0.04 -11.93
CA LEU A 55 4.42 -0.75 -11.26
C LEU A 55 5.75 -0.10 -11.61
N ILE A 56 6.46 0.40 -10.60
CA ILE A 56 7.75 1.06 -10.78
C ILE A 56 8.84 0.21 -10.14
N GLY A 57 9.70 -0.36 -10.99
CA GLY A 57 10.82 -1.19 -10.55
C GLY A 57 12.16 -0.47 -10.53
N ASP A 58 12.28 0.70 -11.18
CA ASP A 58 13.53 1.46 -11.25
C ASP A 58 13.84 2.16 -9.91
N ASP A 59 15.03 1.90 -9.37
CA ASP A 59 15.42 2.41 -8.04
C ASP A 59 15.52 3.93 -8.00
N GLU A 60 15.99 4.57 -9.07
CA GLU A 60 16.10 6.02 -9.14
C GLU A 60 14.72 6.68 -9.12
N LYS A 61 13.78 6.16 -9.88
CA LYS A 61 12.40 6.64 -9.90
C LYS A 61 11.71 6.44 -8.55
N LYS A 62 11.97 5.31 -7.90
CA LYS A 62 11.45 5.05 -6.55
C LYS A 62 11.95 6.09 -5.55
N ARG A 63 13.23 6.45 -5.59
CA ARG A 63 13.81 7.48 -4.72
C ARG A 63 13.17 8.84 -4.94
N LYS A 64 12.99 9.24 -6.19
CA LYS A 64 12.35 10.51 -6.53
C LYS A 64 10.92 10.58 -6.00
N ILE A 65 10.16 9.51 -6.17
CA ILE A 65 8.80 9.41 -5.66
C ILE A 65 8.78 9.46 -4.13
N ALA A 66 9.71 8.75 -3.48
CA ALA A 66 9.83 8.75 -2.03
C ALA A 66 10.15 10.14 -1.48
N ASP A 67 11.01 10.90 -2.16
CA ASP A 67 11.34 12.27 -1.76
C ASP A 67 10.14 13.19 -1.88
N LEU A 68 9.37 13.09 -2.95
CA LEU A 68 8.13 13.84 -3.13
C LEU A 68 7.09 13.48 -2.06
N TYR A 69 6.98 12.21 -1.74
CA TYR A 69 6.08 11.73 -0.70
C TYR A 69 6.46 12.31 0.67
N ARG A 70 7.74 12.31 1.02
CA ARG A 70 8.21 12.87 2.30
C ARG A 70 7.86 14.34 2.43
N LYS A 71 8.07 15.13 1.37
CA LYS A 71 7.74 16.55 1.35
C LYS A 71 6.24 16.78 1.56
N ALA A 72 5.41 16.04 0.85
CA ALA A 72 3.96 16.13 0.98
C ALA A 72 3.50 15.69 2.38
N PHE A 73 4.11 14.64 2.94
CA PHE A 73 3.77 14.14 4.26
C PHE A 73 4.13 15.12 5.37
N GLU A 74 5.27 15.83 5.25
CA GLU A 74 5.66 16.89 6.19
C GLU A 74 4.61 18.00 6.23
N ILE A 75 4.15 18.43 5.08
CA ILE A 75 3.09 19.45 4.97
C ILE A 75 1.80 18.94 5.60
N TYR A 76 1.42 17.71 5.32
CA TYR A 76 0.25 17.07 5.90
C TYR A 76 0.31 17.01 7.43
N GLN A 77 1.46 16.63 7.99
CA GLN A 77 1.64 16.57 9.44
C GLN A 77 1.49 17.93 10.11
N LYS A 78 2.01 18.99 9.49
CA LYS A 78 1.85 20.37 9.99
C LYS A 78 0.38 20.78 10.00
N GLN A 79 -0.34 20.51 8.93
CA GLN A 79 -1.77 20.81 8.84
C GLN A 79 -2.58 19.99 9.84
N LYS A 80 -2.26 18.71 10.02
CA LYS A 80 -2.93 17.85 10.99
C LYS A 80 -2.75 18.36 12.41
N LYS A 81 -1.56 18.83 12.79
CA LYS A 81 -1.32 19.41 14.12
C LYS A 81 -2.18 20.66 14.33
N THR A 82 -2.26 21.53 13.33
CA THR A 82 -3.09 22.72 13.39
C THR A 82 -4.56 22.39 13.55
N VAL A 83 -5.06 21.45 12.76
CA VAL A 83 -6.47 21.00 12.85
C VAL A 83 -6.76 20.35 14.19
N THR A 84 -5.84 19.55 14.72
CA THR A 84 -5.99 18.92 16.04
C THR A 84 -6.14 19.96 17.16
N ILE A 85 -5.39 21.05 17.11
CA ILE A 85 -5.49 22.15 18.08
C ILE A 85 -6.91 22.76 18.05
N PHE A 86 -7.50 22.94 16.88
CA PHE A 86 -8.85 23.52 16.76
C PHE A 86 -9.98 22.56 17.10
N HIS A 87 -9.75 21.26 17.03
CA HIS A 87 -10.77 20.24 17.26
C HIS A 87 -10.69 19.55 18.63
N GLN A 88 -9.79 19.96 19.49
CA GLN A 88 -9.75 19.44 20.86
C GLN A 88 -10.95 19.96 21.65
N PRO A 89 -11.65 19.07 22.33
CA PRO A 89 -12.76 19.48 23.19
C PRO A 89 -12.31 20.29 24.39
#